data_f95d91ac4cba29cd64b5e6e1a62a5004
#
_entry.id   f95d91ac4cba29cd64b5e6e1a62a5004
#
_cell.length_a   1.000
_cell.length_b   1.000
_cell.length_c   1.000
_cell.angle_alpha   90.00
_cell.angle_beta   90.00
_cell.angle_gamma   90.00
#
_symmetry.space_group_name_H-M   'P 1'
#
loop_
_entity.id
_entity.type
_entity.pdbx_description
1 polymer ?
#
loop_
_entity_poly.entity_id
_entity_poly.type
_entity_poly.pdbx_seq_one_letter_code
_entity_poly.pdbx_strand_id
1 'polypeptide(L)'
;ARKDLSLTLARGSGLIQALLLGLLLLFVFSLSQGIGERMSPQAAAAVFWLSSAFCQVLIFNQLYALEEANNARLGLLLCPAPIQGVWLGKAAAGLTLLLLAQVIFLPASVIFLGQELGGPPLPGLAALLLVDLGMCALGSLLGALAQGQAARESLLSIVLFPLLTPL
;
A
#
# COMPACT_ATOMS: atom_id res chain seq x y z
N ALA A 1 14.08 -4.80 7.31
CA ALA A 1 13.19 -3.71 7.74
C ALA A 1 13.92 -2.36 7.91
N ARG A 2 14.88 -2.20 8.87
CA ARG A 2 15.55 -0.91 9.11
C ARG A 2 16.26 -0.35 7.88
N LYS A 3 17.02 -1.20 7.18
CA LYS A 3 17.73 -0.85 5.95
C LYS A 3 16.76 -0.43 4.84
N ASP A 4 15.70 -1.19 4.64
CA ASP A 4 14.72 -0.95 3.57
C ASP A 4 13.95 0.35 3.84
N LEU A 5 13.57 0.61 5.10
CA LEU A 5 12.95 1.85 5.52
C LEU A 5 13.85 3.07 5.25
N SER A 6 15.14 2.98 5.66
CA SER A 6 16.08 4.08 5.44
C SER A 6 16.34 4.36 3.97
N LEU A 7 16.42 3.33 3.12
CA LEU A 7 16.62 3.48 1.67
C LEU A 7 15.39 4.06 0.97
N THR A 8 14.19 3.60 1.34
CA THR A 8 12.94 4.10 0.77
C THR A 8 12.68 5.56 1.18
N LEU A 9 12.93 5.91 2.44
CA LEU A 9 12.82 7.28 2.92
C LEU A 9 13.90 8.20 2.34
N ALA A 10 15.14 7.72 2.20
CA ALA A 10 16.24 8.50 1.62
C ALA A 10 16.03 8.79 0.13
N ARG A 11 15.44 7.88 -0.63
CA ARG A 11 15.07 8.11 -2.03
C ARG A 11 13.76 8.87 -2.22
N GLY A 12 12.90 8.95 -1.22
CA GLY A 12 11.69 9.77 -1.09
C GLY A 12 10.68 9.75 -2.24
N SER A 13 11.18 9.76 -3.48
CA SER A 13 10.36 9.92 -4.69
C SER A 13 9.23 8.90 -4.80
N GLY A 14 9.48 7.69 -4.41
CA GLY A 14 8.50 6.65 -4.60
C GLY A 14 7.45 6.56 -3.51
N LEU A 15 7.78 6.87 -2.27
CA LEU A 15 6.80 7.01 -1.21
C LEU A 15 5.89 8.21 -1.49
N ILE A 16 6.48 9.32 -1.94
CA ILE A 16 5.73 10.52 -2.35
C ILE A 16 4.76 10.18 -3.49
N GLN A 17 5.21 9.43 -4.50
CA GLN A 17 4.36 9.00 -5.61
C GLN A 17 3.20 8.12 -5.13
N ALA A 18 3.44 7.18 -4.22
CA ALA A 18 2.40 6.33 -3.63
C ALA A 18 1.38 7.14 -2.82
N LEU A 19 1.85 8.11 -2.02
CA LEU A 19 1.01 9.02 -1.26
C LEU A 19 0.16 9.91 -2.18
N LEU A 20 0.78 10.50 -3.19
CA LEU A 20 0.08 11.36 -4.15
C LEU A 20 -1.00 10.58 -4.92
N LEU A 21 -0.74 9.35 -5.32
CA LEU A 21 -1.74 8.53 -5.99
C LEU A 21 -2.92 8.22 -5.05
N GLY A 22 -2.67 7.84 -3.81
CA GLY A 22 -3.73 7.58 -2.83
C GLY A 22 -4.56 8.84 -2.53
N LEU A 23 -3.92 9.99 -2.34
CA LEU A 23 -4.60 11.28 -2.17
C LEU A 23 -5.39 11.69 -3.42
N LEU A 24 -4.84 11.46 -4.61
CA LEU A 24 -5.52 11.73 -5.87
C LEU A 24 -6.82 10.91 -5.98
N LEU A 25 -6.77 9.62 -5.61
CA LEU A 25 -7.97 8.78 -5.59
C LEU A 25 -9.03 9.33 -4.64
N LEU A 26 -8.66 9.65 -3.38
CA LEU A 26 -9.58 10.28 -2.42
C LEU A 26 -10.19 11.56 -2.98
N PHE A 27 -9.38 12.40 -3.61
CA PHE A 27 -9.82 13.66 -4.19
C PHE A 27 -10.76 13.45 -5.39
N VAL A 28 -10.43 12.56 -6.32
CA VAL A 28 -11.27 12.26 -7.49
C VAL A 28 -12.64 11.72 -7.07
N PHE A 29 -12.67 10.82 -6.09
CA PHE A 29 -13.94 10.32 -5.56
C PHE A 29 -14.73 11.42 -4.82
N SER A 30 -14.06 12.36 -4.16
CA SER A 30 -14.72 13.53 -3.58
C SER A 30 -15.40 14.39 -4.65
N LEU A 31 -14.78 14.58 -5.81
CA LEU A 31 -15.37 15.33 -6.93
C LEU A 31 -16.57 14.64 -7.59
N SER A 32 -16.70 13.33 -7.43
CA SER A 32 -17.83 12.57 -7.97
C SER A 32 -19.13 12.75 -7.17
N GLN A 33 -19.06 13.40 -6.02
CA GLN A 33 -20.23 13.69 -5.19
C GLN A 33 -20.93 14.96 -5.62
N GLY A 34 -22.25 14.97 -5.50
CA GLY A 34 -23.06 16.20 -5.71
C GLY A 34 -22.75 17.28 -4.65
N ILE A 35 -22.95 18.53 -5.02
CA ILE A 35 -22.75 19.66 -4.12
C ILE A 35 -23.68 19.50 -2.89
N GLY A 36 -23.08 19.36 -1.71
CA GLY A 36 -23.81 19.21 -0.44
C GLY A 36 -24.21 17.78 -0.09
N GLU A 37 -23.92 16.79 -0.93
CA GLU A 37 -24.13 15.39 -0.60
C GLU A 37 -22.92 14.82 0.17
N ARG A 38 -23.20 14.06 1.22
CA ARG A 38 -22.18 13.30 1.96
C ARG A 38 -22.12 11.87 1.44
N MET A 39 -20.93 11.37 1.22
CA MET A 39 -20.74 9.97 0.84
C MET A 39 -21.24 9.04 1.94
N SER A 40 -21.87 7.92 1.58
CA SER A 40 -22.24 6.91 2.57
C SER A 40 -20.97 6.39 3.27
N PRO A 41 -21.03 6.07 4.58
CA PRO A 41 -19.87 5.58 5.32
C PRO A 41 -19.22 4.33 4.68
N GLN A 42 -20.05 3.46 4.09
CA GLN A 42 -19.58 2.25 3.40
C GLN A 42 -18.77 2.61 2.14
N ALA A 43 -19.27 3.55 1.34
CA ALA A 43 -18.57 3.99 0.13
C ALA A 43 -17.26 4.71 0.48
N ALA A 44 -17.28 5.57 1.51
CA ALA A 44 -16.07 6.25 1.97
C ALA A 44 -15.02 5.26 2.50
N ALA A 45 -15.42 4.24 3.25
CA ALA A 45 -14.53 3.17 3.67
C ALA A 45 -13.95 2.40 2.49
N ALA A 46 -14.78 2.09 1.47
CA ALA A 46 -14.30 1.42 0.25
C ALA A 46 -13.24 2.24 -0.48
N VAL A 47 -13.45 3.56 -0.63
CA VAL A 47 -12.49 4.47 -1.25
C VAL A 47 -11.20 4.57 -0.44
N PHE A 48 -11.29 4.65 0.88
CA PHE A 48 -10.12 4.63 1.78
C PHE A 48 -9.29 3.36 1.61
N TRP A 49 -9.93 2.19 1.61
CA TRP A 49 -9.25 0.92 1.44
C TRP A 49 -8.68 0.75 0.03
N LEU A 50 -9.39 1.22 -0.99
CA LEU A 50 -8.90 1.22 -2.37
C LEU A 50 -7.62 2.07 -2.49
N SER A 51 -7.62 3.28 -1.94
CA SER A 51 -6.46 4.17 -1.93
C SER A 51 -5.28 3.56 -1.18
N SER A 52 -5.54 2.91 -0.03
CA SER A 52 -4.54 2.18 0.74
C SER A 52 -3.96 1.00 -0.03
N ALA A 53 -4.79 0.24 -0.77
CA ALA A 53 -4.35 -0.89 -1.59
C ALA A 53 -3.43 -0.45 -2.74
N PHE A 54 -3.78 0.62 -3.46
CA PHE A 54 -2.92 1.16 -4.51
C PHE A 54 -1.60 1.70 -3.97
N CYS A 55 -1.65 2.42 -2.85
CA CYS A 55 -0.46 2.90 -2.17
C CYS A 55 0.47 1.74 -1.80
N GLN A 56 -0.08 0.66 -1.24
CA GLN A 56 0.65 -0.53 -0.86
C GLN A 56 1.31 -1.23 -2.05
N VAL A 57 0.61 -1.39 -3.17
CA VAL A 57 1.18 -1.98 -4.40
C VAL A 57 2.42 -1.21 -4.83
N LEU A 58 2.36 0.12 -4.82
CA LEU A 58 3.51 0.96 -5.17
C LEU A 58 4.65 0.84 -4.15
N ILE A 59 4.34 0.79 -2.84
CA ILE A 59 5.33 0.58 -1.79
C ILE A 59 6.08 -0.74 -2.00
N PHE A 60 5.38 -1.85 -2.21
CA PHE A 60 6.02 -3.14 -2.43
C PHE A 60 6.80 -3.19 -3.75
N ASN A 61 6.26 -2.63 -4.83
CA ASN A 61 7.00 -2.52 -6.09
C ASN A 61 8.35 -1.83 -5.90
N GLN A 62 8.40 -0.77 -5.08
CA GLN A 62 9.64 -0.07 -4.80
C GLN A 62 10.59 -0.83 -3.89
N LEU A 63 10.06 -1.46 -2.82
CA LEU A 63 10.86 -2.26 -1.90
C LEU A 63 11.60 -3.40 -2.65
N TYR A 64 10.94 -3.98 -3.66
CA TYR A 64 11.51 -5.05 -4.45
C TYR A 64 12.39 -4.53 -5.60
N ALA A 65 12.05 -3.41 -6.23
CA ALA A 65 12.85 -2.78 -7.27
C ALA A 65 14.25 -2.33 -6.78
N LEU A 66 14.33 -1.87 -5.54
CA LEU A 66 15.59 -1.47 -4.91
C LEU A 66 16.57 -2.63 -4.77
N GLU A 67 16.09 -3.85 -4.59
CA GLU A 67 16.96 -5.05 -4.52
C GLU A 67 17.47 -5.47 -5.88
N GLU A 68 16.64 -5.40 -6.91
CA GLU A 68 17.06 -5.71 -8.28
C GLU A 68 18.10 -4.71 -8.78
N ALA A 69 17.88 -3.41 -8.56
CA ALA A 69 18.80 -2.36 -9.00
C ALA A 69 20.20 -2.47 -8.38
N ASN A 70 20.33 -3.04 -7.20
CA ASN A 70 21.59 -3.17 -6.47
C ASN A 70 22.21 -4.58 -6.56
N ASN A 71 21.69 -5.49 -7.40
CA ASN A 71 22.10 -6.90 -7.44
C ASN A 71 22.12 -7.59 -6.05
N ALA A 72 21.38 -7.04 -5.10
CA ALA A 72 21.37 -7.51 -3.72
C ALA A 72 20.77 -8.92 -3.59
N ARG A 73 20.05 -9.39 -4.62
CA ARG A 73 19.52 -10.75 -4.70
C ARG A 73 20.60 -11.82 -4.64
N LEU A 74 21.71 -11.62 -5.37
CA LEU A 74 22.86 -12.54 -5.32
C LEU A 74 23.51 -12.56 -3.93
N GLY A 75 23.64 -11.40 -3.29
CA GLY A 75 24.15 -11.30 -1.92
C GLY A 75 23.23 -11.97 -0.88
N LEU A 76 21.90 -11.90 -1.06
CA LEU A 76 20.94 -12.57 -0.20
C LEU A 76 20.96 -14.10 -0.34
N LEU A 77 21.21 -14.62 -1.56
CA LEU A 77 21.35 -16.07 -1.80
C LEU A 77 22.63 -16.64 -1.19
N LEU A 78 23.68 -15.82 -1.08
CA LEU A 78 24.97 -16.20 -0.47
C LEU A 78 24.98 -16.00 1.06
N CYS A 79 23.98 -15.31 1.61
CA CYS A 79 23.91 -15.05 3.05
C CYS A 79 23.24 -16.24 3.78
N PRO A 80 23.79 -16.70 4.92
CA PRO A 80 23.20 -17.79 5.71
C PRO A 80 21.91 -17.37 6.46
N ALA A 81 21.27 -16.27 6.06
CA ALA A 81 20.03 -15.80 6.69
C ALA A 81 18.82 -16.60 6.18
N PRO A 82 17.89 -17.01 7.05
CA PRO A 82 16.68 -17.69 6.63
C PRO A 82 15.81 -16.79 5.75
N ILE A 83 15.39 -17.29 4.59
CA ILE A 83 14.57 -16.57 3.59
C ILE A 83 13.30 -16.00 4.22
N GLN A 84 12.73 -16.70 5.20
CA GLN A 84 11.56 -16.25 5.97
C GLN A 84 11.82 -14.94 6.73
N GLY A 85 13.03 -14.78 7.27
CA GLY A 85 13.43 -13.53 7.96
C GLY A 85 13.53 -12.33 7.03
N VAL A 86 13.95 -12.56 5.79
CA VAL A 86 13.99 -11.50 4.75
C VAL A 86 12.57 -11.11 4.36
N TRP A 87 11.70 -12.08 4.12
CA TRP A 87 10.29 -11.86 3.80
C TRP A 87 9.55 -11.09 4.91
N LEU A 88 9.68 -11.54 6.17
CA LEU A 88 9.10 -10.86 7.33
C LEU A 88 9.64 -9.43 7.48
N GLY A 89 10.93 -9.23 7.21
CA GLY A 89 11.56 -7.91 7.24
C GLY A 89 10.95 -6.95 6.23
N LYS A 90 10.62 -7.44 5.03
CA LYS A 90 9.95 -6.65 3.98
C LYS A 90 8.49 -6.38 4.30
N ALA A 91 7.77 -7.40 4.78
CA ALA A 91 6.38 -7.23 5.22
C ALA A 91 6.28 -6.17 6.33
N ALA A 92 7.19 -6.22 7.32
CA ALA A 92 7.24 -5.21 8.38
C ALA A 92 7.60 -3.81 7.86
N ALA A 93 8.51 -3.69 6.90
CA ALA A 93 8.83 -2.42 6.27
C ALA A 93 7.64 -1.87 5.48
N GLY A 94 6.96 -2.71 4.70
CA GLY A 94 5.74 -2.36 3.98
C GLY A 94 4.61 -1.91 4.92
N LEU A 95 4.40 -2.63 6.03
CA LEU A 95 3.40 -2.27 7.03
C LEU A 95 3.68 -0.88 7.64
N THR A 96 4.92 -0.61 8.03
CA THR A 96 5.27 0.70 8.60
C THR A 96 5.07 1.84 7.62
N LEU A 97 5.41 1.64 6.33
CA LEU A 97 5.19 2.65 5.29
C LEU A 97 3.71 2.84 4.98
N LEU A 98 2.90 1.76 4.98
CA LEU A 98 1.47 1.84 4.78
C LEU A 98 0.79 2.59 5.94
N LEU A 99 1.12 2.27 7.19
CA LEU A 99 0.61 2.99 8.36
C LEU A 99 0.96 4.48 8.31
N LEU A 100 2.18 4.81 7.89
CA LEU A 100 2.59 6.21 7.70
C LEU A 100 1.73 6.91 6.63
N ALA A 101 1.41 6.23 5.54
CA ALA A 101 0.50 6.74 4.51
C ALA A 101 -0.92 6.94 5.05
N GLN A 102 -1.43 6.00 5.84
CA GLN A 102 -2.78 6.07 6.40
C GLN A 102 -2.94 7.17 7.44
N VAL A 103 -1.88 7.57 8.15
CA VAL A 103 -1.89 8.77 9.01
C VAL A 103 -2.25 10.02 8.20
N ILE A 104 -1.92 10.05 6.90
CA ILE A 104 -2.29 11.15 5.99
C ILE A 104 -3.67 10.89 5.36
N PHE A 105 -3.98 9.63 4.98
CA PHE A 105 -5.24 9.28 4.32
C PHE A 105 -6.45 9.39 5.25
N LEU A 106 -6.31 9.11 6.54
CA LEU A 106 -7.39 9.23 7.50
C LEU A 106 -7.95 10.67 7.57
N PRO A 107 -7.15 11.70 7.90
CA PRO A 107 -7.65 13.06 7.89
C PRO A 107 -8.10 13.52 6.50
N ALA A 108 -7.41 13.09 5.44
CA ALA A 108 -7.83 13.39 4.07
C ALA A 108 -9.22 12.82 3.74
N SER A 109 -9.52 11.59 4.18
CA SER A 109 -10.84 10.97 3.98
C SER A 109 -11.93 11.73 4.74
N VAL A 110 -11.65 12.20 5.96
CA VAL A 110 -12.59 13.03 6.74
C VAL A 110 -12.90 14.33 6.00
N ILE A 111 -11.87 15.00 5.50
CA ILE A 111 -12.02 16.33 4.83
C ILE A 111 -12.67 16.15 3.46
N PHE A 112 -12.17 15.24 2.62
CA PHE A 112 -12.63 15.12 1.23
C PHE A 112 -13.95 14.36 1.08
N LEU A 113 -14.18 13.34 1.92
CA LEU A 113 -15.39 12.51 1.82
C LEU A 113 -16.47 12.92 2.84
N GLY A 114 -16.24 13.98 3.63
CA GLY A 114 -17.21 14.52 4.59
C GLY A 114 -17.59 13.54 5.70
N GLN A 115 -16.67 12.65 6.11
CA GLN A 115 -16.94 11.63 7.11
C GLN A 115 -16.75 12.17 8.53
N GLU A 116 -17.60 11.71 9.45
CA GLU A 116 -17.43 11.97 10.87
C GLU A 116 -16.81 10.72 11.52
N LEU A 117 -15.68 10.90 12.18
CA LEU A 117 -15.07 9.82 12.97
C LEU A 117 -15.90 9.61 14.24
N GLY A 118 -16.96 8.83 14.10
CA GLY A 118 -17.86 8.46 15.21
C GLY A 118 -17.62 7.01 15.64
N GLY A 119 -17.71 6.77 16.94
CA GLY A 119 -17.59 5.42 17.51
C GLY A 119 -16.35 5.22 18.38
N PRO A 120 -16.25 4.07 19.07
CA PRO A 120 -15.12 3.77 19.92
C PRO A 120 -13.86 3.57 19.05
N PRO A 121 -12.75 4.26 19.34
CA PRO A 121 -11.55 4.24 18.49
C PRO A 121 -10.83 2.89 18.51
N LEU A 122 -10.95 2.13 19.59
CA LEU A 122 -10.21 0.88 19.79
C LEU A 122 -10.55 -0.22 18.78
N PRO A 123 -11.83 -0.58 18.53
CA PRO A 123 -12.18 -1.58 17.52
C PRO A 123 -11.86 -1.11 16.09
N GLY A 124 -11.97 0.18 15.80
CA GLY A 124 -11.59 0.74 14.51
C GLY A 124 -10.10 0.58 14.25
N LEU A 125 -9.26 0.90 15.23
CA LEU A 125 -7.82 0.73 15.12
C LEU A 125 -7.41 -0.75 15.00
N ALA A 126 -8.07 -1.63 15.77
CA ALA A 126 -7.81 -3.07 15.69
C ALA A 126 -8.17 -3.64 14.30
N ALA A 127 -9.31 -3.24 13.74
CA ALA A 127 -9.73 -3.63 12.40
C ALA A 127 -8.74 -3.12 11.33
N LEU A 128 -8.30 -1.85 11.44
CA LEU A 128 -7.32 -1.26 10.54
C LEU A 128 -6.02 -2.06 10.54
N LEU A 129 -5.45 -2.33 11.71
CA LEU A 129 -4.21 -3.10 11.84
C LEU A 129 -4.35 -4.54 11.31
N LEU A 130 -5.49 -5.19 11.54
CA LEU A 130 -5.73 -6.55 11.07
C LEU A 130 -5.79 -6.62 9.55
N VAL A 131 -6.49 -5.68 8.92
CA VAL A 131 -6.58 -5.58 7.46
C VAL A 131 -5.22 -5.25 6.86
N ASP A 132 -4.48 -4.32 7.45
CA ASP A 132 -3.14 -3.96 6.99
C ASP A 132 -2.15 -5.11 7.06
N LEU A 133 -2.21 -5.93 8.11
CA LEU A 133 -1.42 -7.16 8.21
C LEU A 133 -1.72 -8.12 7.07
N GLY A 134 -3.01 -8.34 6.78
CA GLY A 134 -3.45 -9.19 5.66
C GLY A 134 -2.97 -8.64 4.32
N MET A 135 -3.18 -7.35 4.10
CA MET A 135 -2.73 -6.67 2.90
C MET A 135 -1.21 -6.75 2.73
N CYS A 136 -0.43 -6.49 3.78
CA CYS A 136 1.03 -6.56 3.72
C CYS A 136 1.56 -7.99 3.51
N ALA A 137 0.90 -8.99 4.06
CA ALA A 137 1.24 -10.39 3.79
C ALA A 137 1.06 -10.72 2.30
N LEU A 138 -0.10 -10.37 1.72
CA LEU A 138 -0.38 -10.56 0.30
C LEU A 138 0.56 -9.72 -0.59
N GLY A 139 0.76 -8.46 -0.27
CA GLY A 139 1.63 -7.55 -1.03
C GLY A 139 3.08 -8.02 -1.05
N SER A 140 3.59 -8.53 0.07
CA SER A 140 4.95 -9.08 0.14
C SER A 140 5.08 -10.39 -0.64
N LEU A 141 4.07 -11.25 -0.66
CA LEU A 141 4.04 -12.47 -1.48
C LEU A 141 4.02 -12.13 -2.97
N LEU A 142 3.10 -11.25 -3.38
CA LEU A 142 3.00 -10.83 -4.79
C LEU A 142 4.29 -10.14 -5.26
N GLY A 143 4.88 -9.29 -4.42
CA GLY A 143 6.15 -8.65 -4.71
C GLY A 143 7.30 -9.65 -4.86
N ALA A 144 7.33 -10.70 -4.04
CA ALA A 144 8.32 -11.77 -4.14
C ALA A 144 8.15 -12.61 -5.43
N LEU A 145 6.92 -12.90 -5.81
CA LEU A 145 6.59 -13.64 -7.04
C LEU A 145 6.91 -12.82 -8.30
N ALA A 146 6.75 -11.51 -8.25
CA ALA A 146 7.06 -10.60 -9.36
C ALA A 146 8.56 -10.40 -9.57
N GLN A 147 9.42 -10.82 -8.64
CA GLN A 147 10.87 -10.76 -8.79
C GLN A 147 11.36 -11.77 -9.83
N GLY A 148 12.11 -11.30 -10.81
CA GLY A 148 12.79 -12.14 -11.79
C GLY A 148 12.00 -12.48 -13.05
N GLN A 149 10.83 -11.89 -13.23
CA GLN A 149 10.11 -11.94 -14.51
C GLN A 149 10.21 -10.58 -15.21
N ALA A 150 10.70 -10.60 -16.45
CA ALA A 150 10.66 -9.45 -17.35
C ALA A 150 9.21 -8.97 -17.66
N ALA A 151 8.23 -9.72 -17.18
CA ALA A 151 6.79 -9.50 -17.32
C ALA A 151 6.18 -8.71 -16.14
N ARG A 152 6.95 -7.89 -15.44
CA ARG A 152 6.50 -7.11 -14.28
C ARG A 152 5.30 -6.22 -14.57
N GLU A 153 5.24 -5.64 -15.77
CA GLU A 153 4.10 -4.83 -16.24
C GLU A 153 2.89 -5.70 -16.60
N SER A 154 3.13 -6.92 -17.07
CA SER A 154 2.11 -7.87 -17.51
C SER A 154 1.32 -8.48 -16.32
N LEU A 155 1.98 -8.81 -15.20
CA LEU A 155 1.30 -9.38 -14.03
C LEU A 155 0.43 -8.35 -13.31
N LEU A 156 0.87 -7.10 -13.21
CA LEU A 156 0.04 -6.00 -12.68
C LEU A 156 -1.20 -5.79 -13.55
N SER A 157 -1.05 -5.82 -14.88
CA SER A 157 -2.16 -5.69 -15.81
C SER A 157 -3.10 -6.90 -15.75
N ILE A 158 -2.58 -8.13 -15.66
CA ILE A 158 -3.38 -9.36 -15.62
C ILE A 158 -4.16 -9.50 -14.31
N VAL A 159 -3.63 -9.04 -13.18
CA VAL A 159 -4.33 -9.09 -11.89
C VAL A 159 -5.25 -7.88 -11.68
N LEU A 160 -4.87 -6.72 -12.19
CA LEU A 160 -5.69 -5.51 -12.10
C LEU A 160 -6.90 -5.53 -13.04
N PHE A 161 -6.76 -6.12 -14.25
CA PHE A 161 -7.85 -6.16 -15.23
C PHE A 161 -9.10 -6.89 -14.74
N PRO A 162 -9.03 -8.11 -14.17
CA PRO A 162 -10.23 -8.78 -13.64
C PRO A 162 -10.76 -8.15 -12.35
N LEU A 163 -9.94 -7.42 -11.60
CA LEU A 163 -10.38 -6.70 -10.39
C LEU A 163 -11.10 -5.38 -10.73
N LEU A 164 -10.82 -4.81 -11.91
CA LEU A 164 -11.43 -3.56 -12.38
C LEU A 164 -12.65 -3.79 -13.28
N THR A 165 -12.91 -5.01 -13.75
CA THR A 165 -14.14 -5.35 -14.46
C THR A 165 -15.15 -5.89 -13.46
N PRO A 166 -16.08 -5.07 -12.94
CA PRO A 166 -17.23 -5.58 -12.22
C PRO A 166 -18.09 -6.37 -13.21
N LEU A 167 -18.34 -7.62 -12.88
CA LEU A 167 -19.36 -8.43 -13.53
C LEU A 167 -20.75 -7.83 -13.31
#